data_de022c51b794cee317a8972db3593db3
#
_entry.id   de022c51b794cee317a8972db3593db3
#
_cell.length_a   1.000
_cell.length_b   1.000
_cell.length_c   1.000
_cell.angle_alpha   90.00
_cell.angle_beta   90.00
_cell.angle_gamma   90.00
#
_symmetry.space_group_name_H-M   'P 1'
#
loop_
_entity.id
_entity.type
_entity.pdbx_description
1 polymer ?
#
loop_
_entity_poly.entity_id
_entity_poly.type
_entity_poly.pdbx_seq_one_letter_code
_entity_poly.pdbx_strand_id
1 'polypeptide(L)'
;MRTKEMRGITLIALVITIVIIMILAGVTISLVVGNNNLFDKAKSTQKIQTVAGIKEALELEKVDIQAESKKVDLDTYLEQISTGKKNYNLSSKEKVDEKNAEIIVNDEYKFLVKDKENGDVEIIYDGIAKADDLTISSKNGTYTYPNSGTFEVTNNTSRGELTVSSDASNIATASIDGNTITVKPETVAGKANIIVRSAANGEYAENKVIHVATVKNGTIELEAIPYDGVYDGQAHNAFTSISTKPSDVKLEYSLDGNEYYEEMPTITNTSEFTVTVKASKEGYKTQITTETVKVSKAEGKLMLSATSGTITYPSNTTFTVSGNTG
;
A
#
# COMPACT_ATOMS: atom_id res chain seq x y z
N MET A 1 61.89 2.56 -53.15
CA MET A 1 60.64 2.83 -52.39
C MET A 1 60.03 1.48 -51.95
N ARG A 2 60.05 1.17 -50.66
CA ARG A 2 59.41 -0.05 -50.11
C ARG A 2 57.97 0.31 -49.74
N THR A 3 57.00 -0.22 -50.47
CA THR A 3 55.60 -0.11 -50.14
C THR A 3 55.33 -0.99 -48.89
N LYS A 4 54.90 -0.38 -47.82
CA LYS A 4 54.49 -1.03 -46.58
C LYS A 4 53.11 -1.61 -46.80
N GLU A 5 53.01 -2.95 -46.96
CA GLU A 5 51.70 -3.63 -47.04
C GLU A 5 50.97 -3.44 -45.71
N MET A 6 49.87 -2.72 -45.75
CA MET A 6 48.93 -2.67 -44.66
C MET A 6 48.09 -3.96 -44.66
N ARG A 7 48.43 -4.91 -43.79
CA ARG A 7 47.63 -6.11 -43.56
C ARG A 7 46.36 -5.70 -42.83
N GLY A 8 45.24 -5.70 -43.50
CA GLY A 8 43.94 -5.49 -42.91
C GLY A 8 43.61 -6.63 -41.91
N ILE A 9 42.98 -6.28 -40.81
CA ILE A 9 42.43 -7.24 -39.85
C ILE A 9 41.35 -8.04 -40.57
N THR A 10 41.43 -9.38 -40.57
CA THR A 10 40.38 -10.22 -41.17
C THR A 10 39.10 -10.06 -40.38
N LEU A 11 37.94 -10.12 -41.06
CA LEU A 11 36.60 -9.99 -40.42
C LEU A 11 36.46 -10.98 -39.25
N ILE A 12 37.01 -12.18 -39.36
CA ILE A 12 37.00 -13.16 -38.26
C ILE A 12 37.81 -12.69 -37.05
N ALA A 13 39.02 -12.12 -37.29
CA ALA A 13 39.82 -11.57 -36.19
C ALA A 13 39.11 -10.42 -35.50
N LEU A 14 38.40 -9.55 -36.24
CA LEU A 14 37.63 -8.46 -35.67
C LEU A 14 36.46 -8.97 -34.82
N VAL A 15 35.67 -9.96 -35.31
CA VAL A 15 34.55 -10.55 -34.56
C VAL A 15 35.06 -11.23 -33.28
N ILE A 16 36.14 -12.01 -33.35
CA ILE A 16 36.73 -12.66 -32.17
C ILE A 16 37.18 -11.61 -31.15
N THR A 17 37.79 -10.51 -31.58
CA THR A 17 38.23 -9.44 -30.68
C THR A 17 37.08 -8.77 -29.99
N ILE A 18 35.95 -8.49 -30.72
CA ILE A 18 34.75 -7.91 -30.14
C ILE A 18 34.09 -8.86 -29.11
N VAL A 19 34.01 -10.16 -29.42
CA VAL A 19 33.49 -11.18 -28.51
C VAL A 19 34.32 -11.27 -27.23
N ILE A 20 35.66 -11.29 -27.36
CA ILE A 20 36.57 -11.32 -26.21
C ILE A 20 36.39 -10.05 -25.36
N ILE A 21 36.30 -8.87 -25.97
CA ILE A 21 36.07 -7.61 -25.26
C ILE A 21 34.72 -7.62 -24.53
N MET A 22 33.66 -8.12 -25.15
CA MET A 22 32.32 -8.23 -24.49
C MET A 22 32.35 -9.19 -23.29
N ILE A 23 33.02 -10.35 -23.41
CA ILE A 23 33.20 -11.31 -22.32
C ILE A 23 34.00 -10.68 -21.19
N LEU A 24 35.14 -10.04 -21.47
CA LEU A 24 35.95 -9.37 -20.49
C LEU A 24 35.24 -8.21 -19.82
N ALA A 25 34.48 -7.41 -20.59
CA ALA A 25 33.65 -6.33 -20.04
C ALA A 25 32.51 -6.89 -19.14
N GLY A 26 31.84 -7.96 -19.56
CA GLY A 26 30.79 -8.60 -18.77
C GLY A 26 31.34 -9.18 -17.45
N VAL A 27 32.50 -9.84 -17.46
CA VAL A 27 33.11 -10.34 -16.24
C VAL A 27 33.59 -9.20 -15.32
N THR A 28 34.15 -8.14 -15.87
CA THR A 28 34.62 -6.97 -15.09
C THR A 28 33.40 -6.23 -14.46
N ILE A 29 32.33 -6.06 -15.21
CA ILE A 29 31.10 -5.43 -14.68
C ILE A 29 30.49 -6.31 -13.57
N SER A 30 30.42 -7.63 -13.76
CA SER A 30 29.91 -8.55 -12.74
C SER A 30 30.73 -8.55 -11.45
N LEU A 31 32.07 -8.40 -11.54
CA LEU A 31 32.96 -8.31 -10.38
C LEU A 31 32.86 -6.95 -9.67
N VAL A 32 32.50 -5.89 -10.39
CA VAL A 32 32.39 -4.52 -9.86
C VAL A 32 31.00 -4.22 -9.30
N VAL A 33 29.92 -4.77 -9.90
CA VAL A 33 28.52 -4.44 -9.60
C VAL A 33 27.77 -5.59 -8.89
N GLY A 34 28.32 -6.80 -8.86
CA GLY A 34 27.70 -7.96 -8.18
C GLY A 34 27.71 -7.84 -6.65
N ASN A 35 26.81 -8.59 -5.97
CA ASN A 35 26.62 -8.60 -4.50
C ASN A 35 27.87 -8.87 -3.65
N ASN A 36 29.02 -9.14 -4.26
CA ASN A 36 30.33 -9.33 -3.63
C ASN A 36 31.41 -8.44 -4.27
N ASN A 37 31.06 -7.22 -4.65
CA ASN A 37 31.94 -6.36 -5.39
C ASN A 37 33.16 -5.93 -4.54
N LEU A 38 34.33 -5.80 -5.22
CA LEU A 38 35.57 -5.38 -4.62
C LEU A 38 35.51 -3.97 -4.00
N PHE A 39 34.61 -3.11 -4.51
CA PHE A 39 34.40 -1.76 -3.99
C PHE A 39 33.76 -1.77 -2.62
N ASP A 40 32.74 -2.63 -2.41
CA ASP A 40 32.08 -2.73 -1.10
C ASP A 40 33.02 -3.34 -0.07
N LYS A 41 33.83 -4.33 -0.46
CA LYS A 41 34.91 -4.88 0.40
C LYS A 41 35.98 -3.85 0.71
N ALA A 42 36.38 -3.04 -0.26
CA ALA A 42 37.37 -1.97 -0.03
C ALA A 42 36.80 -0.89 0.90
N LYS A 43 35.53 -0.47 0.72
CA LYS A 43 34.84 0.47 1.61
C LYS A 43 34.71 -0.08 3.03
N SER A 44 34.30 -1.35 3.18
CA SER A 44 34.19 -2.00 4.50
C SER A 44 35.56 -2.05 5.20
N THR A 45 36.60 -2.42 4.48
CA THR A 45 37.95 -2.45 5.03
C THR A 45 38.44 -1.06 5.45
N GLN A 46 38.17 -0.05 4.62
CA GLN A 46 38.52 1.35 4.95
C GLN A 46 37.76 1.82 6.20
N LYS A 47 36.47 1.50 6.33
CA LYS A 47 35.69 1.84 7.53
C LYS A 47 36.19 1.14 8.78
N ILE A 48 36.49 -0.16 8.70
CA ILE A 48 37.07 -0.90 9.84
C ILE A 48 38.39 -0.24 10.28
N GLN A 49 39.24 0.16 9.35
CA GLN A 49 40.50 0.87 9.66
C GLN A 49 40.24 2.24 10.28
N THR A 50 39.25 2.99 9.76
CA THR A 50 38.86 4.30 10.31
C THR A 50 38.33 4.16 11.74
N VAL A 51 37.41 3.22 11.98
CA VAL A 51 36.85 2.95 13.32
C VAL A 51 37.95 2.51 14.29
N ALA A 52 38.85 1.63 13.86
CA ALA A 52 39.98 1.21 14.68
C ALA A 52 40.90 2.38 15.05
N GLY A 53 41.21 3.25 14.07
CA GLY A 53 42.03 4.44 14.29
C GLY A 53 41.35 5.47 15.23
N ILE A 54 40.03 5.66 15.10
CA ILE A 54 39.28 6.53 16.03
C ILE A 54 39.30 5.93 17.42
N LYS A 55 38.98 4.63 17.56
CA LYS A 55 38.99 3.95 18.86
C LYS A 55 40.37 4.03 19.53
N GLU A 56 41.43 3.79 18.79
CA GLU A 56 42.80 3.95 19.30
C GLU A 56 43.07 5.37 19.78
N ALA A 57 42.62 6.39 19.02
CA ALA A 57 42.79 7.79 19.42
C ALA A 57 42.01 8.12 20.72
N LEU A 58 40.77 7.61 20.86
CA LEU A 58 39.98 7.75 22.08
C LEU A 58 40.60 7.05 23.29
N GLU A 59 41.14 5.85 23.10
CA GLU A 59 41.86 5.11 24.13
C GLU A 59 43.16 5.80 24.55
N LEU A 60 43.91 6.41 23.62
CA LEU A 60 45.10 7.21 23.91
C LEU A 60 44.73 8.46 24.71
N GLU A 61 43.63 9.13 24.36
CA GLU A 61 43.18 10.30 25.13
C GLU A 61 42.75 9.89 26.53
N LYS A 62 42.10 8.73 26.70
CA LYS A 62 41.80 8.17 28.02
C LYS A 62 43.07 7.97 28.84
N VAL A 63 44.15 7.43 28.24
CA VAL A 63 45.44 7.26 28.93
C VAL A 63 46.07 8.61 29.33
N ASP A 64 45.97 9.64 28.48
CA ASP A 64 46.46 10.99 28.80
C ASP A 64 45.71 11.58 30.00
N ILE A 65 44.34 11.46 30.00
CA ILE A 65 43.49 11.89 31.11
C ILE A 65 43.83 11.14 32.40
N GLN A 66 44.07 9.83 32.32
CA GLN A 66 44.45 9.01 33.47
C GLN A 66 45.79 9.41 34.04
N ALA A 67 46.75 9.81 33.21
CA ALA A 67 48.04 10.27 33.64
C ALA A 67 47.96 11.61 34.43
N GLU A 68 47.04 12.49 34.05
CA GLU A 68 46.81 13.78 34.70
C GLU A 68 45.95 13.64 35.96
N SER A 69 44.85 12.87 35.90
CA SER A 69 43.81 12.80 36.93
C SER A 69 43.91 11.60 37.86
N LYS A 70 44.82 10.67 37.61
CA LYS A 70 45.04 9.36 38.32
C LYS A 70 43.83 8.41 38.28
N LYS A 71 42.70 8.83 37.75
CA LYS A 71 41.46 8.11 37.69
C LYS A 71 40.66 8.64 36.49
N VAL A 72 39.95 7.77 35.78
CA VAL A 72 39.08 8.15 34.66
C VAL A 72 37.68 7.52 34.85
N ASP A 73 36.83 8.25 35.62
CA ASP A 73 35.40 7.94 35.60
C ASP A 73 34.71 8.59 34.38
N LEU A 74 33.45 8.24 34.16
CA LEU A 74 32.68 8.70 33.01
C LEU A 74 32.63 10.23 32.90
N ASP A 75 32.38 10.92 34.05
CA ASP A 75 32.26 12.38 34.07
C ASP A 75 33.60 13.05 33.75
N THR A 76 34.68 12.58 34.36
CA THR A 76 36.05 13.08 34.08
C THR A 76 36.43 12.87 32.62
N TYR A 77 36.10 11.69 32.04
CA TYR A 77 36.36 11.41 30.65
C TYR A 77 35.56 12.36 29.73
N LEU A 78 34.25 12.50 29.95
CA LEU A 78 33.39 13.38 29.13
C LEU A 78 33.77 14.87 29.28
N GLU A 79 34.24 15.30 30.44
CA GLU A 79 34.67 16.67 30.63
C GLU A 79 35.96 16.96 29.84
N GLN A 80 36.93 16.06 29.87
CA GLN A 80 38.28 16.28 29.36
C GLN A 80 38.46 15.86 27.90
N ILE A 81 37.62 14.94 27.38
CA ILE A 81 37.68 14.59 25.96
C ILE A 81 37.34 15.81 25.10
N SER A 82 38.21 16.13 24.18
CA SER A 82 38.09 17.34 23.36
C SER A 82 38.32 17.09 21.87
N THR A 83 37.76 18.00 21.05
CA THR A 83 37.94 18.00 19.58
C THR A 83 39.34 18.39 19.19
N GLY A 84 39.92 17.69 18.20
CA GLY A 84 41.08 18.15 17.45
C GLY A 84 42.43 17.73 18.00
N LYS A 85 42.53 16.98 19.09
CA LYS A 85 43.84 16.56 19.64
C LYS A 85 44.45 15.36 18.94
N LYS A 86 43.66 14.43 18.36
CA LYS A 86 44.19 13.14 17.84
C LYS A 86 43.55 12.69 16.53
N ASN A 87 43.48 13.58 15.55
CA ASN A 87 43.02 13.28 14.18
C ASN A 87 41.53 12.81 14.09
N TYR A 88 40.69 13.15 15.07
CA TYR A 88 39.24 12.98 14.99
C TYR A 88 38.54 14.28 15.40
N ASN A 89 37.27 14.42 14.95
CA ASN A 89 36.41 15.52 15.33
C ASN A 89 35.31 14.99 16.25
N LEU A 90 35.27 15.44 17.51
CA LEU A 90 34.18 15.10 18.43
C LEU A 90 32.96 15.94 18.07
N SER A 91 31.91 15.31 17.51
CA SER A 91 30.70 16.00 17.04
C SER A 91 29.67 16.18 18.15
N SER A 92 29.53 15.18 19.01
CA SER A 92 28.69 15.28 20.20
C SER A 92 29.19 14.36 21.33
N LYS A 93 28.79 14.70 22.56
CA LYS A 93 28.95 13.85 23.74
C LYS A 93 27.71 14.03 24.62
N GLU A 94 27.03 12.93 24.95
CA GLU A 94 25.81 12.94 25.74
C GLU A 94 25.82 11.83 26.78
N LYS A 95 25.51 12.17 28.03
CA LYS A 95 25.35 11.18 29.08
C LYS A 95 23.97 10.56 28.98
N VAL A 96 23.90 9.23 28.77
CA VAL A 96 22.67 8.47 28.64
C VAL A 96 22.08 8.13 30.00
N ASP A 97 22.95 7.71 30.92
CA ASP A 97 22.63 7.44 32.32
C ASP A 97 23.87 7.63 33.21
N GLU A 98 23.81 7.22 34.49
CA GLU A 98 24.93 7.41 35.43
C GLU A 98 26.20 6.65 35.05
N LYS A 99 26.09 5.59 34.26
CA LYS A 99 27.18 4.69 33.89
C LYS A 99 27.50 4.64 32.41
N ASN A 100 26.69 5.26 31.57
CA ASN A 100 26.81 5.20 30.12
C ASN A 100 26.72 6.59 29.49
N ALA A 101 27.56 6.82 28.50
CA ALA A 101 27.46 7.99 27.62
C ALA A 101 27.65 7.59 26.16
N GLU A 102 27.07 8.35 25.27
CA GLU A 102 27.29 8.25 23.83
C GLU A 102 28.18 9.39 23.36
N ILE A 103 29.15 9.08 22.51
CA ILE A 103 29.95 10.07 21.80
C ILE A 103 29.84 9.83 20.30
N ILE A 104 29.72 10.91 19.54
CA ILE A 104 29.71 10.86 18.07
C ILE A 104 30.98 11.56 17.57
N VAL A 105 31.68 10.87 16.67
CA VAL A 105 32.93 11.32 16.12
C VAL A 105 32.81 11.44 14.60
N ASN A 106 33.31 12.56 14.05
CA ASN A 106 33.26 12.89 12.62
C ASN A 106 31.86 12.88 12.03
N ASP A 107 30.84 13.24 12.82
CA ASP A 107 29.42 13.24 12.47
C ASP A 107 28.88 11.87 11.97
N GLU A 108 29.63 10.81 12.16
CA GLU A 108 29.34 9.50 11.55
C GLU A 108 29.47 8.33 12.55
N TYR A 109 30.50 8.31 13.36
CA TYR A 109 30.84 7.12 14.16
C TYR A 109 30.40 7.28 15.61
N LYS A 110 29.52 6.36 16.06
CA LYS A 110 29.01 6.34 17.43
C LYS A 110 29.81 5.38 18.30
N PHE A 111 30.20 5.83 19.47
CA PHE A 111 30.84 5.04 20.51
C PHE A 111 30.06 5.16 21.82
N LEU A 112 29.89 4.03 22.48
CA LEU A 112 29.38 3.94 23.83
C LEU A 112 30.56 3.95 24.81
N VAL A 113 30.52 4.86 25.77
CA VAL A 113 31.51 4.94 26.87
C VAL A 113 30.83 4.46 28.14
N LYS A 114 31.37 3.39 28.74
CA LYS A 114 30.83 2.78 29.96
C LYS A 114 31.79 2.98 31.13
N ASP A 115 31.25 3.42 32.28
CA ASP A 115 32.00 3.43 33.53
C ASP A 115 32.20 2.02 34.08
N LYS A 116 33.43 1.64 34.38
CA LYS A 116 33.80 0.33 34.95
C LYS A 116 33.82 0.28 36.45
N GLU A 117 33.44 1.36 37.16
CA GLU A 117 33.42 1.48 38.62
C GLU A 117 34.79 1.28 39.31
N ASN A 118 35.87 1.06 38.55
CA ASN A 118 37.25 0.92 39.08
C ASN A 118 38.14 2.14 38.77
N GLY A 119 37.54 3.23 38.33
CA GLY A 119 38.24 4.43 37.89
C GLY A 119 38.79 4.33 36.48
N ASP A 120 38.12 3.56 35.64
CA ASP A 120 38.41 3.38 34.21
C ASP A 120 37.08 3.36 33.40
N VAL A 121 37.13 3.75 32.15
CA VAL A 121 36.03 3.67 31.21
C VAL A 121 36.32 2.70 30.08
N GLU A 122 35.29 2.05 29.57
CA GLU A 122 35.35 1.20 28.38
C GLU A 122 34.75 1.93 27.19
N ILE A 123 35.48 1.93 26.07
CA ILE A 123 35.05 2.57 24.81
C ILE A 123 34.68 1.48 23.80
N ILE A 124 33.42 1.43 23.43
CA ILE A 124 32.85 0.41 22.54
C ILE A 124 32.31 1.10 21.29
N TYR A 125 32.73 0.65 20.12
CA TYR A 125 32.10 1.10 18.88
C TYR A 125 30.65 0.61 18.83
N ASP A 126 29.71 1.54 18.64
CA ASP A 126 28.25 1.28 18.66
C ASP A 126 27.58 1.61 17.32
N GLY A 127 28.36 1.56 16.24
CA GLY A 127 27.81 1.72 14.89
C GLY A 127 27.90 3.13 14.34
N ILE A 128 27.08 3.44 13.36
CA ILE A 128 27.02 4.73 12.70
C ILE A 128 25.85 5.52 13.26
N ALA A 129 26.10 6.76 13.68
CA ALA A 129 25.07 7.70 14.13
C ALA A 129 24.21 8.19 12.97
N LYS A 130 24.71 8.14 11.74
CA LYS A 130 24.02 8.59 10.54
C LYS A 130 22.92 7.60 10.19
N ALA A 131 21.67 8.08 10.23
CA ALA A 131 20.55 7.31 9.72
C ALA A 131 20.72 7.04 8.21
N ASP A 132 20.19 5.88 7.77
CA ASP A 132 20.07 5.56 6.35
C ASP A 132 19.25 6.64 5.63
N ASP A 133 19.62 6.93 4.38
CA ASP A 133 18.82 7.79 3.50
C ASP A 133 17.73 6.95 2.82
N LEU A 134 16.70 6.57 3.59
CA LEU A 134 15.56 5.79 3.14
C LEU A 134 14.50 6.71 2.54
N THR A 135 14.17 6.51 1.27
CA THR A 135 13.14 7.28 0.58
C THR A 135 12.16 6.40 -0.19
N ILE A 136 10.94 6.90 -0.36
CA ILE A 136 9.86 6.22 -1.08
C ILE A 136 9.29 7.11 -2.19
N SER A 137 8.75 6.50 -3.23
CA SER A 137 8.20 7.18 -4.41
C SER A 137 6.99 8.08 -4.10
N SER A 138 6.25 7.77 -3.04
CA SER A 138 5.10 8.58 -2.61
C SER A 138 4.90 8.50 -1.10
N LYS A 139 4.69 9.65 -0.46
CA LYS A 139 4.36 9.73 0.97
C LYS A 139 2.87 9.62 1.28
N ASN A 140 2.01 9.66 0.25
CA ASN A 140 0.57 9.58 0.42
C ASN A 140 -0.05 8.78 -0.74
N GLY A 141 -1.12 8.02 -0.46
CA GLY A 141 -1.90 7.31 -1.45
C GLY A 141 -3.38 7.26 -1.08
N THR A 142 -4.24 7.19 -2.10
CA THR A 142 -5.67 6.93 -1.91
C THR A 142 -6.02 5.61 -2.56
N TYR A 143 -6.63 4.73 -1.78
CA TYR A 143 -6.99 3.37 -2.16
C TYR A 143 -8.50 3.20 -2.00
N THR A 144 -9.16 2.65 -3.01
CA THR A 144 -10.59 2.37 -2.96
C THR A 144 -10.81 0.88 -2.84
N TYR A 145 -11.43 0.43 -1.76
CA TYR A 145 -11.73 -0.99 -1.55
C TYR A 145 -12.51 -1.56 -2.74
N PRO A 146 -12.18 -2.77 -3.24
CA PRO A 146 -11.17 -3.71 -2.74
C PRO A 146 -9.80 -3.60 -3.45
N ASN A 147 -9.55 -2.55 -4.25
CA ASN A 147 -8.41 -2.47 -5.15
C ASN A 147 -7.12 -2.07 -4.42
N SER A 148 -6.12 -2.95 -4.48
CA SER A 148 -4.78 -2.67 -3.99
C SER A 148 -4.05 -1.68 -4.90
N GLY A 149 -3.02 -1.03 -4.36
CA GLY A 149 -2.10 -0.18 -5.11
C GLY A 149 -0.68 -0.32 -4.58
N THR A 150 0.29 0.21 -5.32
CA THR A 150 1.71 0.06 -5.02
C THR A 150 2.43 1.39 -4.92
N PHE A 151 3.52 1.41 -4.17
CA PHE A 151 4.56 2.42 -4.21
C PHE A 151 5.93 1.74 -4.02
N GLU A 152 7.02 2.46 -4.23
CA GLU A 152 8.36 1.87 -4.24
C GLU A 152 9.28 2.55 -3.24
N VAL A 153 10.22 1.78 -2.69
CA VAL A 153 11.43 2.31 -2.05
C VAL A 153 12.37 2.80 -3.16
N THR A 154 12.63 4.10 -3.19
CA THR A 154 13.45 4.74 -4.23
C THR A 154 14.92 4.84 -3.83
N ASN A 155 15.20 4.85 -2.53
CA ASN A 155 16.56 4.80 -2.00
C ASN A 155 16.58 4.03 -0.67
N ASN A 156 17.59 3.20 -0.50
CA ASN A 156 17.99 2.51 0.72
C ASN A 156 19.51 2.44 0.71
N THR A 157 20.16 3.51 1.14
CA THR A 157 21.63 3.67 1.04
C THR A 157 22.36 2.62 1.87
N SER A 158 21.83 2.25 3.01
CA SER A 158 22.40 1.25 3.91
C SER A 158 22.34 -0.17 3.34
N ARG A 159 21.39 -0.43 2.42
CA ARG A 159 21.00 -1.79 2.01
C ARG A 159 20.58 -2.67 3.19
N GLY A 160 20.10 -2.05 4.27
CA GLY A 160 19.49 -2.74 5.40
C GLY A 160 18.26 -3.52 4.93
N GLU A 161 17.93 -4.59 5.63
CA GLU A 161 16.72 -5.38 5.35
C GLU A 161 15.49 -4.48 5.45
N LEU A 162 14.67 -4.51 4.40
CA LEU A 162 13.45 -3.73 4.34
C LEU A 162 12.28 -4.51 4.96
N THR A 163 11.54 -3.86 5.82
CA THR A 163 10.29 -4.39 6.39
C THR A 163 9.18 -3.36 6.25
N VAL A 164 7.94 -3.84 6.20
CA VAL A 164 6.76 -2.97 6.14
C VAL A 164 5.74 -3.39 7.19
N SER A 165 5.07 -2.41 7.79
CA SER A 165 3.97 -2.62 8.74
C SER A 165 2.93 -1.54 8.59
N SER A 166 1.71 -1.81 9.07
CA SER A 166 0.63 -0.84 9.18
C SER A 166 0.30 -0.60 10.65
N ASP A 167 0.04 0.64 11.03
CA ASP A 167 -0.44 0.99 12.37
C ASP A 167 -1.95 0.77 12.56
N ALA A 168 -2.69 0.56 11.45
CA ALA A 168 -4.12 0.32 11.44
C ALA A 168 -4.47 -0.77 10.42
N SER A 169 -4.17 -2.04 10.75
CA SER A 169 -4.34 -3.20 9.87
C SER A 169 -5.80 -3.50 9.49
N ASN A 170 -6.77 -2.99 10.24
CA ASN A 170 -8.20 -3.05 9.91
C ASN A 170 -8.61 -2.04 8.81
N ILE A 171 -7.78 -1.04 8.54
CA ILE A 171 -7.99 -0.04 7.47
C ILE A 171 -7.19 -0.42 6.23
N ALA A 172 -5.90 -0.69 6.39
CA ALA A 172 -5.04 -1.14 5.31
C ALA A 172 -3.95 -2.07 5.82
N THR A 173 -3.63 -3.11 5.06
CA THR A 173 -2.45 -3.96 5.24
C THR A 173 -1.42 -3.66 4.16
N ALA A 174 -0.17 -4.03 4.39
CA ALA A 174 0.88 -3.86 3.41
C ALA A 174 1.83 -5.06 3.39
N SER A 175 2.36 -5.35 2.20
CA SER A 175 3.41 -6.33 1.97
C SER A 175 4.52 -5.73 1.12
N ILE A 176 5.72 -6.29 1.22
CA ILE A 176 6.89 -5.85 0.44
C ILE A 176 7.46 -7.02 -0.35
N ASP A 177 7.82 -6.75 -1.60
CA ASP A 177 8.55 -7.66 -2.48
C ASP A 177 9.68 -6.87 -3.16
N GLY A 178 10.92 -7.17 -2.78
CA GLY A 178 12.06 -6.34 -3.15
C GLY A 178 11.91 -4.90 -2.68
N ASN A 179 11.79 -3.96 -3.61
CA ASN A 179 11.56 -2.54 -3.33
C ASN A 179 10.10 -2.11 -3.51
N THR A 180 9.22 -3.01 -3.97
CA THR A 180 7.81 -2.70 -4.24
C THR A 180 6.97 -3.00 -3.00
N ILE A 181 6.24 -2.00 -2.52
CA ILE A 181 5.28 -2.14 -1.43
C ILE A 181 3.88 -2.17 -2.02
N THR A 182 3.12 -3.21 -1.72
CA THR A 182 1.71 -3.33 -2.05
C THR A 182 0.86 -2.98 -0.85
N VAL A 183 -0.01 -1.99 -0.99
CA VAL A 183 -1.01 -1.61 0.02
C VAL A 183 -2.34 -2.22 -0.37
N LYS A 184 -2.91 -3.03 0.52
CA LYS A 184 -4.23 -3.62 0.37
C LYS A 184 -5.21 -2.91 1.30
N PRO A 185 -6.24 -2.22 0.77
CA PRO A 185 -7.29 -1.64 1.59
C PRO A 185 -8.17 -2.73 2.20
N GLU A 186 -8.58 -2.54 3.45
CA GLU A 186 -9.55 -3.38 4.14
C GLU A 186 -10.95 -2.74 4.11
N THR A 187 -11.93 -3.37 4.74
CA THR A 187 -13.34 -2.95 4.64
C THR A 187 -13.67 -1.65 5.36
N VAL A 188 -12.78 -1.19 6.24
CA VAL A 188 -12.97 0.04 7.03
C VAL A 188 -12.31 1.22 6.32
N ALA A 189 -13.12 2.22 5.97
CA ALA A 189 -12.59 3.47 5.41
C ALA A 189 -11.90 4.31 6.50
N GLY A 190 -10.79 4.95 6.13
CA GLY A 190 -10.00 5.73 7.09
C GLY A 190 -8.59 6.01 6.60
N LYS A 191 -7.68 6.29 7.54
CA LYS A 191 -6.26 6.48 7.28
C LYS A 191 -5.44 5.47 8.06
N ALA A 192 -4.41 4.94 7.43
CA ALA A 192 -3.40 4.09 8.04
C ALA A 192 -2.02 4.61 7.66
N ASN A 193 -1.07 4.58 8.59
CA ASN A 193 0.33 4.82 8.30
C ASN A 193 1.01 3.49 7.94
N ILE A 194 1.48 3.40 6.73
CA ILE A 194 2.32 2.30 6.25
C ILE A 194 3.76 2.69 6.54
N ILE A 195 4.38 1.98 7.48
CA ILE A 195 5.72 2.26 8.00
C ILE A 195 6.69 1.33 7.29
N VAL A 196 7.56 1.89 6.47
CA VAL A 196 8.68 1.19 5.84
C VAL A 196 9.92 1.41 6.68
N ARG A 197 10.60 0.34 7.07
CA ARG A 197 11.84 0.39 7.86
C ARG A 197 12.98 -0.24 7.08
N SER A 198 14.14 0.35 7.21
CA SER A 198 15.43 -0.24 6.85
C SER A 198 16.14 -0.62 8.15
N ALA A 199 16.48 -1.88 8.33
CA ALA A 199 17.16 -2.35 9.53
C ALA A 199 18.55 -1.73 9.65
N ALA A 200 18.99 -1.49 10.88
CA ALA A 200 20.38 -1.12 11.13
C ALA A 200 21.32 -2.21 10.60
N ASN A 201 22.41 -1.78 10.00
CA ASN A 201 23.55 -2.64 9.68
C ASN A 201 24.80 -2.08 10.36
N GLY A 202 25.95 -2.74 10.25
CA GLY A 202 27.17 -2.27 10.92
C GLY A 202 27.67 -0.87 10.48
N GLU A 203 27.01 -0.24 9.50
CA GLU A 203 27.41 1.03 8.90
C GLU A 203 26.38 2.15 9.08
N TYR A 204 25.10 1.81 9.26
CA TYR A 204 23.98 2.76 9.37
C TYR A 204 23.03 2.37 10.49
N ALA A 205 22.50 3.37 11.18
CA ALA A 205 21.40 3.18 12.10
C ALA A 205 20.10 2.84 11.37
N GLU A 206 19.17 2.19 12.08
CA GLU A 206 17.81 1.98 11.57
C GLU A 206 17.18 3.30 11.11
N ASN A 207 16.49 3.27 9.98
CA ASN A 207 15.65 4.37 9.53
C ASN A 207 14.25 3.91 9.16
N LYS A 208 13.31 4.83 9.19
CA LYS A 208 11.93 4.60 8.79
C LYS A 208 11.37 5.77 8.00
N VAL A 209 10.49 5.44 7.07
CA VAL A 209 9.69 6.41 6.32
C VAL A 209 8.22 5.99 6.36
N ILE A 210 7.32 6.97 6.31
CA ILE A 210 5.88 6.73 6.42
C ILE A 210 5.21 7.10 5.10
N HIS A 211 4.34 6.19 4.64
CA HIS A 211 3.36 6.44 3.60
C HIS A 211 1.97 6.46 4.22
N VAL A 212 1.22 7.56 4.04
CA VAL A 212 -0.14 7.69 4.56
C VAL A 212 -1.13 7.12 3.54
N ALA A 213 -1.70 5.96 3.83
CA ALA A 213 -2.75 5.35 3.04
C ALA A 213 -4.12 5.89 3.47
N THR A 214 -4.87 6.48 2.53
CA THR A 214 -6.27 6.88 2.74
C THR A 214 -7.15 5.86 2.04
N VAL A 215 -7.93 5.09 2.80
CA VAL A 215 -8.86 4.07 2.29
C VAL A 215 -10.26 4.65 2.17
N LYS A 216 -10.87 4.45 1.02
CA LYS A 216 -12.27 4.79 0.71
C LYS A 216 -13.07 3.54 0.45
N ASN A 217 -14.36 3.57 0.80
CA ASN A 217 -15.29 2.51 0.47
C ASN A 217 -15.41 2.35 -1.05
N GLY A 218 -15.59 1.10 -1.48
CA GLY A 218 -15.98 0.76 -2.84
C GLY A 218 -17.36 1.33 -3.19
N THR A 219 -17.71 1.28 -4.46
CA THR A 219 -19.01 1.70 -4.96
C THR A 219 -19.78 0.48 -5.45
N ILE A 220 -21.05 0.36 -5.08
CA ILE A 220 -21.98 -0.62 -5.64
C ILE A 220 -22.62 0.03 -6.88
N GLU A 221 -22.55 -0.66 -8.03
CA GLU A 221 -23.42 -0.35 -9.16
C GLU A 221 -24.74 -1.10 -8.93
N LEU A 222 -25.88 -0.41 -8.96
CA LEU A 222 -27.21 -0.97 -8.76
C LEU A 222 -28.11 -0.51 -9.90
N GLU A 223 -28.67 -1.48 -10.62
CA GLU A 223 -29.67 -1.26 -11.65
C GLU A 223 -30.89 -2.14 -11.31
N ALA A 224 -32.07 -1.54 -11.23
CA ALA A 224 -33.35 -2.23 -10.95
C ALA A 224 -34.33 -1.85 -12.02
N ILE A 225 -34.90 -2.86 -12.72
CA ILE A 225 -35.94 -2.66 -13.75
C ILE A 225 -37.27 -3.02 -13.14
N PRO A 226 -38.15 -2.01 -12.92
CA PRO A 226 -39.46 -2.22 -12.31
C PRO A 226 -40.38 -3.03 -13.25
N TYR A 227 -41.37 -3.69 -12.67
CA TYR A 227 -42.47 -4.29 -13.42
C TYR A 227 -43.41 -3.18 -13.92
N ASP A 228 -43.64 -3.17 -15.21
CA ASP A 228 -44.67 -2.37 -15.88
C ASP A 228 -45.48 -3.29 -16.81
N GLY A 229 -46.67 -3.62 -16.43
CA GLY A 229 -47.49 -4.60 -17.15
C GLY A 229 -48.97 -4.28 -17.16
N VAL A 230 -49.74 -5.18 -17.78
CA VAL A 230 -51.23 -5.11 -17.85
C VAL A 230 -51.78 -6.19 -16.93
N TYR A 231 -52.85 -5.91 -16.25
CA TYR A 231 -53.55 -6.83 -15.35
C TYR A 231 -53.89 -8.15 -16.05
N ASP A 232 -53.42 -9.25 -15.49
CA ASP A 232 -53.65 -10.62 -15.95
C ASP A 232 -54.14 -11.57 -14.84
N GLY A 233 -54.39 -11.01 -13.64
CA GLY A 233 -54.82 -11.75 -12.47
C GLY A 233 -53.71 -12.54 -11.74
N GLN A 234 -52.42 -12.42 -12.18
CA GLN A 234 -51.33 -13.09 -11.56
C GLN A 234 -50.52 -12.13 -10.67
N ALA A 235 -49.82 -12.70 -9.70
CA ALA A 235 -48.86 -11.94 -8.88
C ALA A 235 -47.53 -11.83 -9.61
N HIS A 236 -47.01 -10.63 -9.74
CA HIS A 236 -45.70 -10.32 -10.32
C HIS A 236 -44.77 -9.74 -9.29
N ASN A 237 -43.49 -10.07 -9.39
CA ASN A 237 -42.45 -9.40 -8.59
C ASN A 237 -42.35 -7.91 -8.96
N ALA A 238 -42.12 -7.04 -8.00
CA ALA A 238 -42.02 -5.60 -8.22
C ALA A 238 -40.88 -5.23 -9.21
N PHE A 239 -39.89 -6.08 -9.36
CA PHE A 239 -38.83 -5.90 -10.34
C PHE A 239 -38.72 -7.10 -11.26
N THR A 240 -38.55 -6.83 -12.55
CA THR A 240 -38.29 -7.86 -13.58
C THR A 240 -36.82 -8.30 -13.57
N SER A 241 -35.93 -7.41 -13.21
CA SER A 241 -34.51 -7.73 -12.96
C SER A 241 -33.88 -6.73 -12.03
N ILE A 242 -32.91 -7.21 -11.25
CA ILE A 242 -31.98 -6.38 -10.47
C ILE A 242 -30.56 -6.88 -10.76
N SER A 243 -29.68 -5.96 -11.14
CA SER A 243 -28.26 -6.25 -11.33
C SER A 243 -27.39 -5.39 -10.42
N THR A 244 -26.31 -6.00 -9.92
CA THR A 244 -25.38 -5.30 -9.02
C THR A 244 -23.94 -5.67 -9.37
N LYS A 245 -23.02 -4.74 -9.13
CA LYS A 245 -21.57 -4.98 -9.09
C LYS A 245 -20.99 -4.36 -7.83
N PRO A 246 -20.37 -5.18 -6.94
CA PRO A 246 -20.25 -6.65 -7.01
C PRO A 246 -21.62 -7.34 -6.91
N SER A 247 -21.68 -8.61 -7.33
CA SER A 247 -22.95 -9.38 -7.38
C SER A 247 -23.41 -9.93 -6.02
N ASP A 248 -22.51 -10.02 -5.05
CA ASP A 248 -22.72 -10.60 -3.72
C ASP A 248 -23.10 -9.53 -2.67
N VAL A 249 -24.05 -8.67 -3.01
CA VAL A 249 -24.61 -7.65 -2.12
C VAL A 249 -25.86 -8.14 -1.42
N LYS A 250 -26.13 -7.60 -0.23
CA LYS A 250 -27.44 -7.75 0.42
C LYS A 250 -28.41 -6.77 -0.21
N LEU A 251 -29.58 -7.29 -0.67
CA LEU A 251 -30.68 -6.49 -1.18
C LEU A 251 -31.81 -6.42 -0.13
N GLU A 252 -32.35 -5.25 0.06
CA GLU A 252 -33.50 -4.98 0.91
C GLU A 252 -34.45 -4.03 0.20
N TYR A 253 -35.77 -4.18 0.42
CA TYR A 253 -36.81 -3.46 -0.28
C TYR A 253 -37.70 -2.69 0.70
N SER A 254 -38.18 -1.52 0.30
CA SER A 254 -39.04 -0.69 1.11
C SER A 254 -40.18 -0.08 0.25
N LEU A 255 -41.41 -0.01 0.82
CA LEU A 255 -42.54 0.64 0.21
C LEU A 255 -42.74 2.08 0.71
N ASP A 256 -42.13 2.43 1.84
CA ASP A 256 -42.29 3.73 2.50
C ASP A 256 -40.97 4.50 2.67
N GLY A 257 -39.85 3.87 2.27
CA GLY A 257 -38.50 4.42 2.42
C GLY A 257 -37.92 4.34 3.83
N ASN A 258 -38.63 3.79 4.81
CA ASN A 258 -38.23 3.74 6.21
C ASN A 258 -37.95 2.31 6.69
N GLU A 259 -38.90 1.40 6.48
CA GLU A 259 -38.76 0.00 6.85
C GLU A 259 -38.31 -0.83 5.65
N TYR A 260 -37.28 -1.66 5.86
CA TYR A 260 -36.65 -2.47 4.80
C TYR A 260 -36.78 -3.96 5.11
N TYR A 261 -37.17 -4.73 4.09
CA TYR A 261 -37.39 -6.18 4.15
C TYR A 261 -36.53 -6.89 3.09
N GLU A 262 -36.11 -8.14 3.35
CA GLU A 262 -35.31 -8.93 2.40
C GLU A 262 -36.20 -9.55 1.31
N GLU A 263 -37.51 -9.70 1.55
CA GLU A 263 -38.44 -10.24 0.59
C GLU A 263 -38.85 -9.18 -0.44
N MET A 264 -38.77 -9.53 -1.73
CA MET A 264 -39.17 -8.64 -2.82
C MET A 264 -40.71 -8.48 -2.81
N PRO A 265 -41.20 -7.24 -2.83
CA PRO A 265 -42.64 -7.00 -2.92
C PRO A 265 -43.25 -7.56 -4.20
N THR A 266 -44.52 -7.99 -4.14
CA THR A 266 -45.30 -8.43 -5.30
C THR A 266 -46.49 -7.50 -5.54
N ILE A 267 -46.93 -7.43 -6.81
CA ILE A 267 -48.07 -6.66 -7.26
C ILE A 267 -49.01 -7.56 -8.03
N THR A 268 -50.33 -7.54 -7.71
CA THR A 268 -51.34 -8.36 -8.38
C THR A 268 -52.43 -7.47 -8.99
N ASN A 269 -52.86 -6.44 -8.26
CA ASN A 269 -53.96 -5.59 -8.67
C ASN A 269 -53.50 -4.38 -9.47
N THR A 270 -54.41 -3.80 -10.25
CA THR A 270 -54.12 -2.54 -10.96
C THR A 270 -53.76 -1.45 -9.95
N SER A 271 -52.52 -1.03 -9.96
CA SER A 271 -52.02 0.04 -9.11
C SER A 271 -50.70 0.57 -9.65
N GLU A 272 -50.29 1.69 -9.08
CA GLU A 272 -48.98 2.30 -9.31
C GLU A 272 -48.44 2.73 -7.95
N PHE A 273 -47.25 2.30 -7.59
CA PHE A 273 -46.57 2.65 -6.34
C PHE A 273 -45.04 2.59 -6.50
N THR A 274 -44.34 3.22 -5.58
CA THR A 274 -42.88 3.23 -5.60
C THR A 274 -42.31 2.12 -4.71
N VAL A 275 -41.22 1.50 -5.16
CA VAL A 275 -40.42 0.57 -4.37
C VAL A 275 -38.97 1.05 -4.35
N THR A 276 -38.45 1.19 -3.14
CA THR A 276 -37.05 1.53 -2.91
C THR A 276 -36.26 0.24 -2.75
N VAL A 277 -35.16 0.10 -3.49
CA VAL A 277 -34.19 -0.98 -3.36
C VAL A 277 -32.92 -0.44 -2.72
N LYS A 278 -32.47 -1.10 -1.67
CA LYS A 278 -31.19 -0.83 -0.98
C LYS A 278 -30.24 -1.99 -1.18
N ALA A 279 -29.08 -1.70 -1.74
CA ALA A 279 -27.97 -2.64 -1.89
C ALA A 279 -26.85 -2.28 -0.91
N SER A 280 -26.44 -3.23 -0.08
CA SER A 280 -25.41 -3.04 0.94
C SER A 280 -24.40 -4.17 0.94
N LYS A 281 -23.12 -3.83 1.24
CA LYS A 281 -22.02 -4.75 1.41
C LYS A 281 -20.94 -4.09 2.25
N GLU A 282 -20.30 -4.88 3.12
CA GLU A 282 -19.18 -4.42 3.93
C GLU A 282 -18.04 -3.91 3.05
N GLY A 283 -17.44 -2.78 3.40
CA GLY A 283 -16.40 -2.12 2.63
C GLY A 283 -16.91 -1.28 1.46
N TYR A 284 -18.21 -1.24 1.20
CA TYR A 284 -18.81 -0.47 0.12
C TYR A 284 -19.78 0.61 0.65
N LYS A 285 -19.97 1.64 -0.15
CA LYS A 285 -21.06 2.59 0.10
C LYS A 285 -22.38 1.94 -0.25
N THR A 286 -23.34 2.00 0.68
CA THR A 286 -24.72 1.59 0.42
C THR A 286 -25.27 2.37 -0.77
N GLN A 287 -25.91 1.66 -1.71
CA GLN A 287 -26.59 2.25 -2.86
C GLN A 287 -28.09 2.05 -2.72
N ILE A 288 -28.86 3.08 -3.07
CA ILE A 288 -30.31 3.09 -2.99
C ILE A 288 -30.87 3.63 -4.31
N THR A 289 -31.89 2.97 -4.85
CA THR A 289 -32.69 3.45 -5.97
C THR A 289 -34.16 3.29 -5.67
N THR A 290 -35.01 4.16 -6.23
CA THR A 290 -36.49 4.11 -6.09
C THR A 290 -37.08 4.10 -7.47
N GLU A 291 -37.91 3.10 -7.73
CA GLU A 291 -38.55 2.88 -9.03
C GLU A 291 -40.06 2.80 -8.88
N THR A 292 -40.77 3.17 -9.95
CA THR A 292 -42.25 3.08 -10.02
C THR A 292 -42.68 1.75 -10.62
N VAL A 293 -43.40 0.96 -9.86
CA VAL A 293 -43.97 -0.32 -10.25
C VAL A 293 -45.45 -0.10 -10.66
N LYS A 294 -45.85 -0.69 -11.79
CA LYS A 294 -47.15 -0.39 -12.37
C LYS A 294 -47.81 -1.64 -12.94
N VAL A 295 -49.13 -1.76 -12.65
CA VAL A 295 -50.07 -2.66 -13.36
C VAL A 295 -51.20 -1.84 -13.91
N SER A 296 -51.27 -1.74 -15.21
CA SER A 296 -52.31 -1.04 -15.94
C SER A 296 -53.57 -1.91 -16.09
N LYS A 297 -54.71 -1.27 -16.29
CA LYS A 297 -55.97 -1.99 -16.56
C LYS A 297 -55.88 -2.75 -17.89
N ALA A 298 -56.36 -3.98 -17.92
CA ALA A 298 -56.57 -4.70 -19.15
C ALA A 298 -57.69 -4.05 -19.96
N GLU A 299 -57.55 -4.05 -21.28
CA GLU A 299 -58.61 -3.63 -22.18
C GLU A 299 -59.74 -4.66 -22.15
N GLY A 300 -60.95 -4.23 -21.79
CA GLY A 300 -62.16 -5.05 -21.89
C GLY A 300 -62.56 -5.24 -23.34
N LYS A 301 -62.61 -6.48 -23.77
CA LYS A 301 -63.11 -6.86 -25.13
C LYS A 301 -64.57 -7.25 -25.03
N LEU A 302 -65.45 -6.27 -24.82
CA LEU A 302 -66.88 -6.54 -24.81
C LEU A 302 -67.37 -6.79 -26.24
N MET A 303 -67.96 -7.95 -26.47
CA MET A 303 -68.53 -8.32 -27.76
C MET A 303 -70.00 -8.69 -27.58
N LEU A 304 -70.86 -8.18 -28.44
CA LEU A 304 -72.25 -8.61 -28.60
C LEU A 304 -72.30 -9.69 -29.67
N SER A 305 -73.14 -10.69 -29.48
CA SER A 305 -73.44 -11.76 -30.47
C SER A 305 -74.02 -11.21 -31.77
N ALA A 306 -74.65 -10.04 -31.70
CA ALA A 306 -75.06 -9.28 -32.87
C ALA A 306 -75.18 -7.80 -32.55
N THR A 307 -74.75 -6.93 -33.48
CA THR A 307 -74.77 -5.47 -33.35
C THR A 307 -76.03 -4.85 -33.99
N SER A 308 -76.77 -5.62 -34.72
CA SER A 308 -78.05 -5.24 -35.29
C SER A 308 -78.90 -6.48 -35.50
N GLY A 309 -80.28 -6.29 -35.53
CA GLY A 309 -81.25 -7.37 -35.84
C GLY A 309 -82.61 -6.79 -36.09
N THR A 310 -83.39 -7.50 -36.83
CA THR A 310 -84.78 -7.14 -37.08
C THR A 310 -85.65 -7.99 -36.19
N ILE A 311 -86.58 -7.36 -35.46
CA ILE A 311 -87.56 -8.00 -34.55
C ILE A 311 -88.93 -7.77 -35.09
N THR A 312 -89.70 -8.86 -35.31
CA THR A 312 -91.07 -8.79 -35.74
C THR A 312 -91.98 -9.06 -34.52
N TYR A 313 -92.93 -8.14 -34.28
CA TYR A 313 -93.90 -8.29 -33.15
C TYR A 313 -94.76 -9.53 -33.39
N PRO A 314 -94.99 -10.36 -32.40
CA PRO A 314 -94.63 -10.26 -30.95
C PRO A 314 -93.41 -11.04 -30.52
N SER A 315 -92.47 -11.35 -31.42
CA SER A 315 -91.26 -12.11 -31.15
C SER A 315 -90.19 -11.29 -30.39
N ASN A 316 -89.41 -11.97 -29.51
CA ASN A 316 -88.26 -11.42 -28.80
C ASN A 316 -87.00 -11.96 -29.43
N THR A 317 -85.95 -11.15 -29.33
CA THR A 317 -84.59 -11.63 -29.66
C THR A 317 -83.61 -11.37 -28.49
N THR A 318 -82.73 -12.22 -28.29
CA THR A 318 -81.65 -12.11 -27.24
C THR A 318 -80.31 -11.93 -27.84
N PHE A 319 -79.52 -11.07 -27.24
CA PHE A 319 -78.09 -10.92 -27.55
C PHE A 319 -77.32 -11.44 -26.35
N THR A 320 -76.29 -12.15 -26.64
CA THR A 320 -75.27 -12.55 -25.62
C THR A 320 -74.15 -11.56 -25.56
N VAL A 321 -73.73 -11.22 -24.39
CA VAL A 321 -72.53 -10.41 -24.13
C VAL A 321 -71.40 -11.37 -23.77
N SER A 322 -70.26 -11.28 -24.46
CA SER A 322 -69.05 -12.03 -24.16
C SER A 322 -67.86 -11.10 -24.06
N GLY A 323 -66.81 -11.58 -23.46
CA GLY A 323 -65.56 -10.79 -23.31
C GLY A 323 -65.61 -9.73 -22.20
N ASN A 324 -66.59 -9.82 -21.27
CA ASN A 324 -66.56 -8.98 -20.09
C ASN A 324 -65.54 -9.54 -19.11
N THR A 325 -64.37 -8.96 -19.10
CA THR A 325 -63.22 -9.34 -18.25
C THR A 325 -62.99 -8.40 -17.08
N GLY A 326 -63.93 -7.48 -16.83
CA GLY A 326 -63.87 -6.50 -15.74
C GLY A 326 -64.69 -6.85 -14.54
#